data_33a22863e15d066878d6c1429f9650c5
#
_entry.id   33a22863e15d066878d6c1429f9650c5
#
_cell.length_a   1.000
_cell.length_b   1.000
_cell.length_c   1.000
_cell.angle_alpha   90.00
_cell.angle_beta   90.00
_cell.angle_gamma   90.00
#
_symmetry.space_group_name_H-M   'P 1'
#
loop_
_entity.id
_entity.type
_entity.pdbx_description
1 polymer ?
#
loop_
_entity_poly.entity_id
_entity_poly.type
_entity_poly.pdbx_seq_one_letter_code
_entity_poly.pdbx_strand_id
1 'polypeptide(L)'
;MKTIRGKVYVVRDDIDTDQIIPAQYLNLVPTIPEEYAKLGSYALCGLPDEYPAFVAQGQAKGLYPIIIAGRNFGCGSSREHAPIALGAAGVKAVIAESYARIFFRNAVATGELYPFETPNRLCDNLKTGDEVEIDISASNFKVIGTGAVYPLQELGAVAPVVEAGGIFAYARKSGIIG
;
A
#
# COMPACT_ATOMS: atom_id res chain seq x y z
N MET A 1 6.10 -12.07 -16.62
CA MET A 1 6.59 -11.77 -15.25
C MET A 1 6.08 -10.41 -14.85
N LYS A 2 5.43 -10.33 -13.69
CA LYS A 2 4.87 -9.06 -13.19
C LYS A 2 5.78 -8.53 -12.07
N THR A 3 6.36 -7.37 -12.27
CA THR A 3 7.29 -6.76 -11.33
C THR A 3 6.85 -5.36 -10.95
N ILE A 4 7.19 -4.94 -9.71
CA ILE A 4 7.06 -3.56 -9.24
C ILE A 4 8.44 -3.11 -8.79
N ARG A 5 8.96 -2.05 -9.40
CA ARG A 5 10.27 -1.49 -9.06
C ARG A 5 10.14 -0.03 -8.70
N GLY A 6 10.86 0.39 -7.68
CA GLY A 6 10.93 1.79 -7.29
C GLY A 6 11.53 1.99 -5.92
N LYS A 7 11.52 3.24 -5.50
CA LYS A 7 11.98 3.63 -4.17
C LYS A 7 10.95 3.29 -3.10
N VAL A 8 11.43 2.91 -1.93
CA VAL A 8 10.58 2.61 -0.78
C VAL A 8 10.44 3.81 0.15
N TYR A 9 9.28 3.89 0.79
CA TYR A 9 9.05 4.73 1.96
C TYR A 9 8.93 3.81 3.17
N VAL A 10 9.73 4.06 4.21
CA VAL A 10 9.82 3.16 5.35
C VAL A 10 9.09 3.75 6.55
N VAL A 11 8.15 2.99 7.09
CA VAL A 11 7.45 3.26 8.35
C VAL A 11 7.65 2.10 9.31
N ARG A 12 7.27 2.29 10.56
CA ARG A 12 7.49 1.29 11.60
C ARG A 12 6.19 0.58 11.99
N ASP A 13 6.07 0.18 13.26
CA ASP A 13 4.91 -0.57 13.76
C ASP A 13 3.69 0.34 14.00
N ASP A 14 2.52 -0.28 14.01
CA ASP A 14 1.25 0.33 14.45
C ASP A 14 0.89 1.63 13.70
N ILE A 15 1.16 1.67 12.41
CA ILE A 15 0.68 2.77 11.57
C ILE A 15 -0.83 2.64 11.45
N ASP A 16 -1.55 3.56 12.08
CA ASP A 16 -3.01 3.51 12.11
C ASP A 16 -3.66 4.23 10.93
N THR A 17 -4.96 4.01 10.78
CA THR A 17 -5.73 4.59 9.67
C THR A 17 -5.83 6.11 9.74
N ASP A 18 -5.75 6.73 10.92
CA ASP A 18 -5.68 8.20 11.04
C ASP A 18 -4.35 8.77 10.54
N GLN A 19 -3.26 8.03 10.72
CA GLN A 19 -1.96 8.41 10.18
C GLN A 19 -1.93 8.26 8.65
N ILE A 20 -2.61 7.24 8.13
CA ILE A 20 -2.70 7.00 6.67
C ILE A 20 -3.59 8.06 6.01
N ILE A 21 -4.79 8.27 6.55
CA ILE A 21 -5.72 9.31 6.09
C ILE A 21 -6.54 9.85 7.26
N PRO A 22 -6.27 11.07 7.71
CA PRO A 22 -7.01 11.67 8.82
C PRO A 22 -8.51 11.76 8.57
N ALA A 23 -9.30 11.67 9.67
CA ALA A 23 -10.75 11.64 9.62
C ALA A 23 -11.39 12.83 8.89
N GLN A 24 -10.75 13.99 8.92
CA GLN A 24 -11.24 15.20 8.25
C GLN A 24 -11.35 15.09 6.73
N TYR A 25 -10.70 14.09 6.12
CA TYR A 25 -10.71 13.86 4.67
C TYR A 25 -11.65 12.74 4.23
N LEU A 26 -12.37 12.11 5.16
CA LEU A 26 -13.29 11.01 4.85
C LEU A 26 -14.56 11.44 4.12
N ASN A 27 -14.84 12.74 4.04
CA ASN A 27 -15.90 13.29 3.23
C ASN A 27 -15.60 13.30 1.73
N LEU A 28 -14.34 13.09 1.33
CA LEU A 28 -13.97 12.96 -0.07
C LEU A 28 -14.48 11.65 -0.65
N VAL A 29 -15.09 11.73 -1.83
CA VAL A 29 -15.73 10.59 -2.50
C VAL A 29 -14.77 9.97 -3.51
N PRO A 30 -14.29 8.72 -3.27
CA PRO A 30 -13.27 8.12 -4.13
C PRO A 30 -13.68 7.87 -5.59
N THR A 31 -14.99 7.80 -5.86
CA THR A 31 -15.51 7.61 -7.21
C THR A 31 -15.51 8.88 -8.07
N ILE A 32 -15.26 10.03 -7.44
CA ILE A 32 -15.09 11.31 -8.14
C ILE A 32 -13.59 11.50 -8.41
N PRO A 33 -13.14 11.59 -9.69
CA PRO A 33 -11.72 11.61 -10.04
C PRO A 33 -10.90 12.70 -9.32
N GLU A 34 -11.45 13.90 -9.18
CA GLU A 34 -10.77 15.02 -8.51
C GLU A 34 -10.64 14.75 -7.00
N GLU A 35 -11.64 14.15 -6.39
CA GLU A 35 -11.62 13.82 -4.96
C GLU A 35 -10.72 12.62 -4.69
N TYR A 36 -10.68 11.63 -5.59
CA TYR A 36 -9.73 10.54 -5.53
C TYR A 36 -8.28 11.05 -5.55
N ALA A 37 -7.95 11.93 -6.49
CA ALA A 37 -6.63 12.54 -6.56
C ALA A 37 -6.30 13.34 -5.30
N LYS A 38 -7.28 14.03 -4.74
CA LYS A 38 -7.14 14.81 -3.50
C LYS A 38 -6.89 13.91 -2.30
N LEU A 39 -7.55 12.75 -2.20
CA LEU A 39 -7.24 11.74 -1.18
C LEU A 39 -5.77 11.32 -1.25
N GLY A 40 -5.25 11.07 -2.44
CA GLY A 40 -3.85 10.72 -2.65
C GLY A 40 -2.90 11.80 -2.15
N SER A 41 -3.23 13.07 -2.34
CA SER A 41 -2.40 14.18 -1.88
C SER A 41 -2.27 14.26 -0.35
N TYR A 42 -3.19 13.64 0.38
CA TYR A 42 -3.17 13.58 1.85
C TYR A 42 -2.66 12.24 2.41
N ALA A 43 -2.27 11.30 1.56
CA ALA A 43 -1.77 10.00 2.02
C ALA A 43 -0.60 10.17 2.98
N LEU A 44 -0.68 9.49 4.12
CA LEU A 44 0.31 9.50 5.21
C LEU A 44 0.60 10.89 5.81
N CYS A 45 -0.27 11.88 5.59
CA CYS A 45 -0.09 13.20 6.19
C CYS A 45 -0.31 13.22 7.71
N GLY A 46 -0.88 12.18 8.28
CA GLY A 46 -1.07 12.03 9.73
C GLY A 46 0.14 11.43 10.46
N LEU A 47 1.22 11.11 9.76
CA LEU A 47 2.45 10.62 10.40
C LEU A 47 3.12 11.71 11.24
N PRO A 48 3.85 11.32 12.32
CA PRO A 48 4.66 12.26 13.09
C PRO A 48 5.73 12.97 12.25
N ASP A 49 6.14 14.16 12.70
CA ASP A 49 7.10 15.01 11.98
C ASP A 49 8.50 14.38 11.77
N GLU A 50 8.83 13.32 12.51
CA GLU A 50 10.06 12.56 12.32
C GLU A 50 10.12 11.84 10.96
N TYR A 51 8.98 11.60 10.33
CA TYR A 51 8.93 11.03 8.99
C TYR A 51 8.98 12.15 7.92
N PRO A 52 9.71 11.95 6.83
CA PRO A 52 9.66 12.90 5.71
C PRO A 52 8.26 12.92 5.09
N ALA A 53 7.88 14.02 4.48
CA ALA A 53 6.60 14.12 3.78
C ALA A 53 6.50 13.05 2.70
N PHE A 54 5.44 12.25 2.72
CA PHE A 54 5.20 11.20 1.73
C PHE A 54 4.82 11.80 0.37
N VAL A 55 3.94 12.79 0.38
CA VAL A 55 3.57 13.58 -0.80
C VAL A 55 4.07 15.00 -0.60
N ALA A 56 4.85 15.51 -1.54
CA ALA A 56 5.35 16.87 -1.47
C ALA A 56 4.20 17.88 -1.59
N GLN A 57 4.34 19.02 -0.94
CA GLN A 57 3.35 20.09 -0.97
C GLN A 57 3.02 20.48 -2.42
N GLY A 58 1.74 20.54 -2.74
CA GLY A 58 1.24 20.89 -4.07
C GLY A 58 1.25 19.75 -5.08
N GLN A 59 1.71 18.56 -4.69
CA GLN A 59 1.69 17.37 -5.53
C GLN A 59 0.46 16.51 -5.21
N ALA A 60 -0.02 15.76 -6.21
CA ALA A 60 -1.11 14.81 -6.05
C ALA A 60 -0.60 13.41 -5.68
N LYS A 61 0.64 13.09 -6.00
CA LYS A 61 1.25 11.77 -5.80
C LYS A 61 2.60 11.85 -5.12
N GLY A 62 2.93 10.79 -4.37
CA GLY A 62 4.24 10.59 -3.80
C GLY A 62 5.23 10.00 -4.82
N LEU A 63 6.49 9.93 -4.40
CA LEU A 63 7.59 9.38 -5.21
C LEU A 63 7.84 7.89 -4.94
N TYR A 64 7.06 7.29 -4.03
CA TYR A 64 7.33 5.96 -3.49
C TYR A 64 6.21 4.99 -3.86
N PRO A 65 6.41 4.12 -4.86
CA PRO A 65 5.41 3.12 -5.22
C PRO A 65 5.32 1.96 -4.22
N ILE A 66 6.26 1.88 -3.27
CA ILE A 66 6.36 0.78 -2.31
C ILE A 66 6.52 1.35 -0.91
N ILE A 67 5.73 0.85 0.04
CA ILE A 67 5.87 1.13 1.46
C ILE A 67 6.42 -0.11 2.17
N ILE A 68 7.45 0.07 2.98
CA ILE A 68 7.96 -0.95 3.91
C ILE A 68 7.46 -0.59 5.29
N ALA A 69 6.79 -1.52 5.95
CA ALA A 69 6.21 -1.32 7.27
C ALA A 69 6.59 -2.44 8.24
N GLY A 70 6.44 -2.18 9.53
CA GLY A 70 6.59 -3.17 10.59
C GLY A 70 5.31 -3.97 10.81
N ARG A 71 4.93 -4.15 12.07
CA ARG A 71 3.75 -4.93 12.49
C ARG A 71 2.50 -4.08 12.52
N ASN A 72 1.36 -4.75 12.30
CA ASN A 72 0.02 -4.19 12.53
C ASN A 72 -0.27 -2.93 11.70
N PHE A 73 0.16 -2.93 10.44
CA PHE A 73 -0.08 -1.81 9.53
C PHE A 73 -1.58 -1.67 9.23
N GLY A 74 -2.07 -0.44 9.29
CA GLY A 74 -3.47 -0.12 9.03
C GLY A 74 -4.41 -0.37 10.22
N CYS A 75 -3.87 -0.44 11.45
CA CYS A 75 -4.68 -0.59 12.66
C CYS A 75 -5.61 0.61 12.89
N GLY A 76 -6.53 0.47 13.85
CA GLY A 76 -7.51 1.51 14.16
C GLY A 76 -8.86 1.26 13.49
N SER A 77 -9.46 2.30 12.92
CA SER A 77 -10.79 2.19 12.33
C SER A 77 -10.82 1.57 10.93
N SER A 78 -11.96 1.00 10.56
CA SER A 78 -12.18 0.23 9.34
C SER A 78 -12.37 1.08 8.07
N ARG A 79 -11.52 2.07 7.85
CA ARG A 79 -11.66 3.01 6.73
C ARG A 79 -11.19 2.42 5.41
N GLU A 80 -12.11 2.28 4.45
CA GLU A 80 -11.73 1.97 3.06
C GLU A 80 -10.88 3.07 2.43
N HIS A 81 -11.04 4.30 2.88
CA HIS A 81 -10.24 5.44 2.42
C HIS A 81 -8.73 5.25 2.64
N ALA A 82 -8.32 4.43 3.61
CA ALA A 82 -6.90 4.22 3.88
C ALA A 82 -6.16 3.56 2.69
N PRO A 83 -6.53 2.37 2.22
CA PRO A 83 -5.88 1.80 1.04
C PRO A 83 -6.14 2.63 -0.23
N ILE A 84 -7.29 3.28 -0.35
CA ILE A 84 -7.63 4.13 -1.50
C ILE A 84 -6.70 5.34 -1.55
N ALA A 85 -6.46 6.03 -0.43
CA ALA A 85 -5.54 7.17 -0.37
C ALA A 85 -4.12 6.77 -0.79
N LEU A 86 -3.64 5.63 -0.32
CA LEU A 86 -2.32 5.10 -0.70
C LEU A 86 -2.26 4.81 -2.20
N GLY A 87 -3.24 4.11 -2.75
CA GLY A 87 -3.31 3.82 -4.18
C GLY A 87 -3.39 5.09 -5.04
N ALA A 88 -4.21 6.06 -4.62
CA ALA A 88 -4.34 7.35 -5.29
C ALA A 88 -3.01 8.15 -5.28
N ALA A 89 -2.21 7.99 -4.22
CA ALA A 89 -0.88 8.59 -4.12
C ALA A 89 0.20 7.87 -4.95
N GLY A 90 -0.15 6.77 -5.61
CA GLY A 90 0.76 6.02 -6.46
C GLY A 90 1.41 4.80 -5.80
N VAL A 91 1.00 4.43 -4.59
CA VAL A 91 1.47 3.19 -3.95
C VAL A 91 0.91 1.98 -4.70
N LYS A 92 1.78 1.08 -5.08
CA LYS A 92 1.43 -0.18 -5.76
C LYS A 92 1.51 -1.38 -4.83
N ALA A 93 2.36 -1.31 -3.82
CA ALA A 93 2.53 -2.38 -2.83
C ALA A 93 2.90 -1.84 -1.47
N VAL A 94 2.40 -2.50 -0.43
CA VAL A 94 2.90 -2.40 0.93
C VAL A 94 3.51 -3.75 1.29
N ILE A 95 4.68 -3.74 1.91
CA ILE A 95 5.32 -4.94 2.46
C ILE A 95 5.44 -4.74 3.96
N ALA A 96 4.70 -5.51 4.73
CA ALA A 96 4.64 -5.42 6.20
C ALA A 96 4.90 -6.77 6.85
N GLU A 97 5.31 -6.77 8.12
CA GLU A 97 5.38 -8.01 8.90
C GLU A 97 3.98 -8.56 9.18
N SER A 98 3.02 -7.67 9.42
CA SER A 98 1.60 -8.02 9.59
C SER A 98 0.70 -6.80 9.32
N TYR A 99 -0.57 -7.08 9.11
CA TYR A 99 -1.62 -6.05 8.91
C TYR A 99 -2.72 -6.19 9.95
N ALA A 100 -3.39 -5.08 10.24
CA ALA A 100 -4.73 -5.15 10.78
C ALA A 100 -5.65 -5.85 9.76
N ARG A 101 -6.45 -6.80 10.24
CA ARG A 101 -7.28 -7.64 9.36
C ARG A 101 -8.16 -6.83 8.42
N ILE A 102 -8.81 -5.78 8.94
CA ILE A 102 -9.73 -4.95 8.15
C ILE A 102 -8.98 -4.17 7.06
N PHE A 103 -7.79 -3.64 7.36
CA PHE A 103 -7.00 -2.97 6.34
C PHE A 103 -6.62 -3.92 5.20
N PHE A 104 -6.14 -5.12 5.52
CA PHE A 104 -5.81 -6.13 4.53
C PHE A 104 -7.02 -6.47 3.63
N ARG A 105 -8.17 -6.69 4.24
CA ARG A 105 -9.42 -6.99 3.51
C ARG A 105 -9.85 -5.83 2.62
N ASN A 106 -9.76 -4.60 3.08
CA ASN A 106 -10.09 -3.41 2.30
C ASN A 106 -9.10 -3.19 1.16
N ALA A 107 -7.81 -3.43 1.38
CA ALA A 107 -6.80 -3.35 0.32
C ALA A 107 -7.08 -4.35 -0.81
N VAL A 108 -7.42 -5.58 -0.48
CA VAL A 108 -7.81 -6.61 -1.45
C VAL A 108 -9.11 -6.25 -2.15
N ALA A 109 -10.14 -5.86 -1.39
CA ALA A 109 -11.46 -5.56 -1.92
C ALA A 109 -11.47 -4.37 -2.88
N THR A 110 -10.68 -3.34 -2.59
CA THR A 110 -10.55 -2.15 -3.46
C THR A 110 -9.58 -2.38 -4.61
N GLY A 111 -8.64 -3.32 -4.48
CA GLY A 111 -7.62 -3.61 -5.49
C GLY A 111 -6.63 -2.47 -5.73
N GLU A 112 -6.52 -1.53 -4.79
CA GLU A 112 -5.67 -0.35 -4.95
C GLU A 112 -4.18 -0.66 -4.90
N LEU A 113 -3.79 -1.66 -4.10
CA LEU A 113 -2.40 -2.04 -3.89
C LEU A 113 -2.27 -3.52 -3.51
N TYR A 114 -1.06 -4.05 -3.64
CA TYR A 114 -0.72 -5.40 -3.18
C TYR A 114 -0.30 -5.36 -1.72
N PRO A 115 -1.05 -6.02 -0.80
CA PRO A 115 -0.68 -6.09 0.62
C PRO A 115 0.16 -7.34 0.90
N PHE A 116 1.47 -7.27 0.67
CA PHE A 116 2.38 -8.37 0.94
C PHE A 116 2.78 -8.45 2.40
N GLU A 117 2.90 -9.66 2.92
CA GLU A 117 3.50 -9.95 4.21
C GLU A 117 4.89 -10.54 4.04
N THR A 118 5.76 -10.32 5.01
CA THR A 118 7.12 -10.87 5.08
C THR A 118 7.44 -11.32 6.50
N PRO A 119 8.18 -12.45 6.67
CA PRO A 119 8.65 -12.85 7.99
C PRO A 119 9.80 -11.98 8.52
N ASN A 120 10.36 -11.12 7.68
CA ASN A 120 11.52 -10.29 8.00
C ASN A 120 11.12 -8.89 8.49
N ARG A 121 11.87 -8.37 9.47
CA ARG A 121 11.68 -6.99 9.94
C ARG A 121 12.47 -6.02 9.06
N LEU A 122 11.93 -5.75 7.89
CA LEU A 122 12.59 -4.95 6.86
C LEU A 122 12.73 -3.47 7.21
N CYS A 123 11.85 -2.95 8.06
CA CYS A 123 11.92 -1.55 8.48
C CYS A 123 13.17 -1.23 9.30
N ASP A 124 13.88 -2.24 9.82
CA ASP A 124 15.20 -2.07 10.44
C ASP A 124 16.35 -2.15 9.44
N ASN A 125 16.13 -2.73 8.27
CA ASN A 125 17.17 -3.01 7.27
C ASN A 125 17.14 -2.06 6.07
N LEU A 126 16.02 -1.42 5.81
CA LEU A 126 15.82 -0.51 4.69
C LEU A 126 15.55 0.91 5.17
N LYS A 127 15.91 1.86 4.33
CA LYS A 127 15.69 3.30 4.56
C LYS A 127 14.81 3.86 3.46
N THR A 128 14.03 4.89 3.77
CA THR A 128 13.29 5.66 2.77
C THR A 128 14.26 6.13 1.68
N GLY A 129 13.91 5.83 0.43
CA GLY A 129 14.72 6.13 -0.72
C GLY A 129 15.52 4.94 -1.29
N ASP A 130 15.66 3.85 -0.54
CA ASP A 130 16.25 2.62 -1.07
C ASP A 130 15.41 2.10 -2.24
N GLU A 131 16.07 1.55 -3.26
CA GLU A 131 15.40 1.01 -4.43
C GLU A 131 15.25 -0.51 -4.33
N VAL A 132 14.04 -1.00 -4.60
CA VAL A 132 13.74 -2.44 -4.59
C VAL A 132 12.96 -2.84 -5.83
N GLU A 133 12.97 -4.13 -6.12
CA GLU A 133 12.17 -4.75 -7.16
C GLU A 133 11.41 -5.93 -6.57
N ILE A 134 10.09 -5.92 -6.70
CA ILE A 134 9.20 -7.01 -6.28
C ILE A 134 8.92 -7.88 -7.49
N ASP A 135 9.17 -9.18 -7.37
CA ASP A 135 8.68 -10.19 -8.30
C ASP A 135 7.42 -10.81 -7.72
N ILE A 136 6.27 -10.43 -8.27
CA ILE A 136 4.96 -10.88 -7.77
C ILE A 136 4.79 -12.38 -8.01
N SER A 137 5.25 -12.89 -9.16
CA SER A 137 5.11 -14.30 -9.51
C SER A 137 5.97 -15.22 -8.64
N ALA A 138 7.17 -14.76 -8.28
CA ALA A 138 8.09 -15.51 -7.43
C ALA A 138 7.89 -15.24 -5.92
N SER A 139 7.01 -14.31 -5.56
CA SER A 139 6.75 -13.91 -4.17
C SER A 139 8.03 -13.57 -3.42
N ASN A 140 8.83 -12.71 -4.02
CA ASN A 140 10.04 -12.18 -3.37
C ASN A 140 10.32 -10.74 -3.80
N PHE A 141 11.22 -10.08 -3.10
CA PHE A 141 11.75 -8.80 -3.55
C PHE A 141 13.26 -8.72 -3.35
N LYS A 142 13.88 -7.91 -4.18
CA LYS A 142 15.32 -7.69 -4.20
C LYS A 142 15.63 -6.24 -3.88
N VAL A 143 16.59 -6.04 -2.98
CA VAL A 143 17.15 -4.71 -2.72
C VAL A 143 18.22 -4.44 -3.77
N ILE A 144 18.04 -3.41 -4.58
CA ILE A 144 18.90 -3.18 -5.75
C ILE A 144 20.34 -2.84 -5.32
N GLY A 145 20.51 -2.02 -4.29
CA GLY A 145 21.84 -1.57 -3.85
C GLY A 145 22.72 -2.66 -3.26
N THR A 146 22.12 -3.65 -2.58
CA THR A 146 22.86 -4.73 -1.89
C THR A 146 22.75 -6.08 -2.59
N GLY A 147 21.76 -6.26 -3.45
CA GLY A 147 21.43 -7.55 -4.07
C GLY A 147 20.72 -8.53 -3.12
N ALA A 148 20.43 -8.13 -1.89
CA ALA A 148 19.72 -8.99 -0.93
C ALA A 148 18.32 -9.32 -1.43
N VAL A 149 17.90 -10.59 -1.30
CA VAL A 149 16.58 -11.09 -1.68
C VAL A 149 15.86 -11.57 -0.43
N TYR A 150 14.60 -11.14 -0.30
CA TYR A 150 13.75 -11.52 0.83
C TYR A 150 12.48 -12.18 0.33
N PRO A 151 11.98 -13.22 1.04
CA PRO A 151 10.73 -13.86 0.69
C PRO A 151 9.53 -13.00 1.06
N LEU A 152 8.48 -13.07 0.25
CA LEU A 152 7.16 -12.55 0.54
C LEU A 152 6.20 -13.72 0.69
N GLN A 153 5.20 -13.59 1.57
CA GLN A 153 4.14 -14.55 1.65
C GLN A 153 3.27 -14.47 0.39
N GLU A 154 2.96 -15.61 -0.20
CA GLU A 154 2.06 -15.67 -1.35
C GLU A 154 0.67 -15.13 -0.99
N LEU A 155 0.09 -14.35 -1.89
CA LEU A 155 -1.27 -13.82 -1.72
C LEU A 155 -2.34 -14.91 -1.87
N GLY A 156 -2.00 -16.02 -2.52
CA GLY A 156 -2.91 -17.15 -2.68
C GLY A 156 -4.21 -16.77 -3.39
N ALA A 157 -5.34 -17.17 -2.81
CA ALA A 157 -6.67 -16.98 -3.41
C ALA A 157 -7.08 -15.51 -3.61
N VAL A 158 -6.45 -14.55 -2.93
CA VAL A 158 -6.78 -13.12 -3.08
C VAL A 158 -6.01 -12.44 -4.22
N ALA A 159 -4.95 -13.07 -4.71
CA ALA A 159 -4.14 -12.50 -5.80
C ALA A 159 -4.96 -12.12 -7.04
N PRO A 160 -5.86 -12.98 -7.57
CA PRO A 160 -6.67 -12.62 -8.73
C PRO A 160 -7.60 -11.42 -8.50
N VAL A 161 -8.06 -11.22 -7.26
CA VAL A 161 -8.92 -10.09 -6.90
C VAL A 161 -8.13 -8.78 -6.99
N VAL A 162 -6.94 -8.74 -6.40
CA VAL A 162 -6.06 -7.57 -6.46
C VAL A 162 -5.64 -7.28 -7.90
N GLU A 163 -5.25 -8.31 -8.66
CA GLU A 163 -4.85 -8.19 -10.06
C GLU A 163 -5.98 -7.66 -10.97
N ALA A 164 -7.21 -8.00 -10.66
CA ALA A 164 -8.38 -7.50 -11.40
C ALA A 164 -8.71 -6.04 -11.10
N GLY A 165 -8.16 -5.47 -10.03
CA GLY A 165 -8.47 -4.12 -9.58
C GLY A 165 -9.60 -4.06 -8.54
N GLY A 166 -9.75 -5.12 -7.75
CA GLY A 166 -10.72 -5.22 -6.67
C GLY A 166 -11.86 -6.20 -6.92
N ILE A 167 -12.70 -6.36 -5.91
CA ILE A 167 -13.73 -7.41 -5.89
C ILE A 167 -14.80 -7.23 -6.99
N PHE A 168 -15.22 -6.01 -7.27
CA PHE A 168 -16.22 -5.76 -8.31
C PHE A 168 -15.64 -5.99 -9.72
N ALA A 169 -14.43 -5.54 -9.96
CA ALA A 169 -13.73 -5.80 -11.22
C ALA A 169 -13.49 -7.29 -11.44
N TYR A 170 -13.10 -8.00 -10.38
CA TYR A 170 -12.94 -9.45 -10.41
C TYR A 170 -14.24 -10.17 -10.70
N ALA A 171 -15.34 -9.78 -10.03
CA ALA A 171 -16.65 -10.39 -10.23
C ALA A 171 -17.17 -10.21 -11.66
N ARG A 172 -16.97 -9.02 -12.26
CA ARG A 172 -17.31 -8.78 -13.68
C ARG A 172 -16.46 -9.64 -14.61
N LYS A 173 -15.15 -9.67 -14.39
CA LYS A 173 -14.21 -10.45 -15.21
C LYS A 173 -14.47 -11.96 -15.15
N SER A 174 -14.93 -12.44 -13.98
CA SER A 174 -15.26 -13.86 -13.76
C SER A 174 -16.68 -14.23 -14.18
N GLY A 175 -17.50 -13.28 -14.66
CA GLY A 175 -18.87 -13.53 -15.05
C GLY A 175 -19.85 -13.76 -13.89
N ILE A 176 -19.46 -13.43 -12.67
CA ILE A 176 -20.31 -13.56 -11.47
C ILE A 176 -21.40 -12.48 -11.47
N ILE A 177 -21.07 -11.30 -11.95
CA ILE A 177 -21.99 -10.18 -12.16
C ILE A 177 -21.83 -9.64 -13.58
N GLY A 178 -22.92 -9.13 -14.13
CA GLY A 178 -22.95 -8.50 -15.45
C GLY A 178 -22.38 -7.09 -15.49
#